data_1373b37c9bbc7a0c3b9005a25f57fe1a
#
_entry.id   1373b37c9bbc7a0c3b9005a25f57fe1a
#
_cell.length_a   1.000
_cell.length_b   1.000
_cell.length_c   1.000
_cell.angle_alpha   90.00
_cell.angle_beta   90.00
_cell.angle_gamma   90.00
#
_symmetry.space_group_name_H-M   'P 1'
#
loop_
_entity.id
_entity.type
_entity.pdbx_description
1 polymer ?
#
loop_
_entity_poly.entity_id
_entity_poly.type
_entity_poly.pdbx_seq_one_letter_code
_entity_poly.pdbx_strand_id
1 'polypeptide(L)'
;MKLRLLSLFSILIFSSCGVTSRIEDDQVRLNYLDEFVIDENLEFEDTKIGGLSGIDYANGKFYLISDQASNPRIYQADIKLANSKIENIAITDLIKISRPEEYSKVVLDLEGLRYDPRNNGFLIVSEGLISDGGDPGIYETNTEGEIIRSYSIPEHFQSKNDQKPRNNGVFEGITNTVDGLGVWVATELPLEKDSSKPKIFPSRSHSRITKFNTETGNAISQFVYPLEGIAKLPINYFALNGITEILEYAENRFLVMERSYSAGYGSHGNTVKIFDVDASKATNTLNEKSLRKAKYQTAKKKLIFNFKSVEDQLTDGIVDNIEGMCFGPELENGNRSLILVADNNFNSFVRQLNQLILMEINISE
;
A
#
# COMPACT_ATOMS: atom_id res chain seq x y z
N MET A 1 2.65 46.35 -73.71
CA MET A 1 1.63 46.13 -72.73
C MET A 1 2.24 45.23 -71.66
N LYS A 2 2.71 45.85 -70.55
CA LYS A 2 3.43 45.14 -69.49
C LYS A 2 2.49 44.95 -68.31
N LEU A 3 2.16 43.68 -68.00
CA LEU A 3 1.33 43.26 -66.81
C LEU A 3 2.23 43.23 -65.63
N ARG A 4 1.91 44.00 -64.59
CA ARG A 4 2.56 43.94 -63.28
C ARG A 4 1.75 43.03 -62.38
N LEU A 5 2.34 41.92 -61.96
CA LEU A 5 1.82 41.07 -60.93
C LEU A 5 2.09 41.69 -59.57
N LEU A 6 1.05 42.03 -58.84
CA LEU A 6 1.14 42.41 -57.41
C LEU A 6 1.06 41.13 -56.56
N SER A 7 2.16 40.83 -55.85
CA SER A 7 2.22 39.77 -54.89
C SER A 7 1.73 40.26 -53.52
N LEU A 8 0.58 39.77 -53.05
CA LEU A 8 0.04 40.02 -51.71
C LEU A 8 0.72 39.08 -50.73
N PHE A 9 1.55 39.60 -49.83
CA PHE A 9 2.16 38.86 -48.73
C PHE A 9 1.21 38.94 -47.51
N SER A 10 0.48 37.86 -47.22
CA SER A 10 -0.34 37.73 -46.02
C SER A 10 0.54 37.34 -44.82
N ILE A 11 0.74 38.28 -43.92
CA ILE A 11 1.40 38.01 -42.64
C ILE A 11 0.38 37.37 -41.69
N LEU A 12 0.52 36.06 -41.46
CA LEU A 12 -0.20 35.34 -40.41
C LEU A 12 0.49 35.64 -39.05
N ILE A 13 -0.13 36.44 -38.24
CA ILE A 13 0.26 36.66 -36.83
C ILE A 13 -0.25 35.44 -36.03
N PHE A 14 0.63 34.52 -35.67
CA PHE A 14 0.35 33.51 -34.68
C PHE A 14 0.35 34.13 -33.32
N SER A 15 -0.83 34.40 -32.75
CA SER A 15 -0.98 34.66 -31.33
C SER A 15 -0.73 33.35 -30.56
N SER A 16 0.48 33.19 -30.07
CA SER A 16 0.78 32.15 -29.09
C SER A 16 0.08 32.53 -27.78
N CYS A 17 -1.11 31.93 -27.54
CA CYS A 17 -1.62 31.86 -26.16
C CYS A 17 -0.68 30.99 -25.36
N GLY A 18 0.22 31.60 -24.61
CA GLY A 18 0.96 30.94 -23.57
C GLY A 18 -0.04 30.42 -22.52
N VAL A 19 -0.34 29.13 -22.57
CA VAL A 19 -0.95 28.43 -21.45
C VAL A 19 0.12 28.42 -20.36
N THR A 20 0.06 29.41 -19.46
CA THR A 20 0.71 29.30 -18.15
C THR A 20 0.02 28.17 -17.45
N SER A 21 0.57 26.94 -17.53
CA SER A 21 0.23 25.89 -16.58
C SER A 21 0.52 26.49 -15.18
N ARG A 22 -0.54 26.78 -14.42
CA ARG A 22 -0.39 26.93 -12.98
C ARG A 22 0.27 25.62 -12.53
N ILE A 23 1.48 25.69 -12.03
CA ILE A 23 2.09 24.65 -11.24
C ILE A 23 1.14 24.57 -10.03
N GLU A 24 0.23 23.60 -10.00
CA GLU A 24 -0.46 23.27 -8.76
C GLU A 24 0.66 22.93 -7.79
N ASP A 25 0.78 23.69 -6.72
CA ASP A 25 1.76 23.44 -5.68
C ASP A 25 1.47 22.07 -5.12
N ASP A 26 2.41 21.13 -5.27
CA ASP A 26 2.23 19.76 -4.86
C ASP A 26 2.02 19.73 -3.35
N GLN A 27 0.81 19.38 -2.90
CA GLN A 27 0.49 19.30 -1.48
C GLN A 27 1.40 18.31 -0.75
N VAL A 28 1.86 17.27 -1.46
CA VAL A 28 2.75 16.23 -0.92
C VAL A 28 3.94 16.04 -1.84
N ARG A 29 5.13 16.05 -1.26
CA ARG A 29 6.38 15.71 -1.96
C ARG A 29 7.12 14.63 -1.20
N LEU A 30 7.64 13.65 -1.92
CA LEU A 30 8.46 12.57 -1.40
C LEU A 30 9.87 12.65 -1.98
N ASN A 31 10.87 12.55 -1.12
CA ASN A 31 12.27 12.46 -1.49
C ASN A 31 12.85 11.15 -0.96
N TYR A 32 13.45 10.34 -1.83
CA TYR A 32 14.24 9.19 -1.41
C TYR A 32 15.50 9.68 -0.68
N LEU A 33 15.84 9.04 0.43
CA LEU A 33 17.01 9.39 1.22
C LEU A 33 18.02 8.24 1.29
N ASP A 34 17.59 7.03 1.64
CA ASP A 34 18.48 5.91 1.89
C ASP A 34 17.78 4.55 1.76
N GLU A 35 18.58 3.51 1.60
CA GLU A 35 18.18 2.11 1.65
C GLU A 35 19.03 1.36 2.67
N PHE A 36 18.41 0.45 3.41
CA PHE A 36 19.09 -0.50 4.26
C PHE A 36 18.59 -1.91 3.94
N VAL A 37 19.46 -2.82 3.57
CA VAL A 37 19.11 -4.22 3.33
C VAL A 37 19.41 -5.03 4.59
N ILE A 38 18.37 -5.62 5.18
CA ILE A 38 18.47 -6.52 6.33
C ILE A 38 19.12 -7.83 5.84
N ASP A 39 20.10 -8.34 6.60
CA ASP A 39 20.76 -9.60 6.28
C ASP A 39 19.75 -10.74 6.17
N GLU A 40 19.78 -11.46 5.07
CA GLU A 40 18.88 -12.58 4.79
C GLU A 40 18.99 -13.74 5.82
N ASN A 41 20.09 -13.80 6.57
CA ASN A 41 20.33 -14.79 7.62
C ASN A 41 20.06 -14.24 9.02
N LEU A 42 19.54 -13.02 9.13
CA LEU A 42 19.20 -12.46 10.44
C LEU A 42 18.07 -13.27 11.06
N GLU A 43 18.32 -13.75 12.26
CA GLU A 43 17.37 -14.50 13.08
C GLU A 43 17.16 -13.80 14.44
N PHE A 44 15.97 -13.97 14.99
CA PHE A 44 15.62 -13.56 16.33
C PHE A 44 14.68 -14.59 16.96
N GLU A 45 15.02 -15.09 18.16
CA GLU A 45 14.26 -16.12 18.88
C GLU A 45 13.86 -17.32 18.01
N ASP A 46 14.84 -17.93 17.34
CA ASP A 46 14.68 -19.07 16.44
C ASP A 46 13.74 -18.82 15.24
N THR A 47 13.48 -17.53 14.92
CA THR A 47 12.73 -17.15 13.74
C THR A 47 13.58 -16.35 12.76
N LYS A 48 13.50 -16.68 11.48
CA LYS A 48 14.15 -15.92 10.41
C LYS A 48 13.39 -14.60 10.18
N ILE A 49 14.12 -13.47 10.08
CA ILE A 49 13.54 -12.18 9.73
C ILE A 49 13.27 -12.16 8.23
N GLY A 50 12.01 -12.02 7.86
CA GLY A 50 11.54 -12.02 6.47
C GLY A 50 10.03 -12.10 6.38
N GLY A 51 9.50 -12.11 5.14
CA GLY A 51 8.06 -12.07 4.94
C GLY A 51 7.46 -10.79 5.52
N LEU A 52 8.15 -9.64 5.37
CA LEU A 52 7.78 -8.40 6.04
C LEU A 52 6.77 -7.63 5.19
N SER A 53 5.49 -7.94 5.35
CA SER A 53 4.38 -7.36 4.59
C SER A 53 3.90 -6.00 5.10
N GLY A 54 4.16 -5.67 6.38
CA GLY A 54 3.73 -4.39 6.94
C GLY A 54 4.66 -3.83 8.00
N ILE A 55 4.59 -2.51 8.20
CA ILE A 55 5.38 -1.78 9.19
C ILE A 55 4.55 -0.66 9.82
N ASP A 56 4.72 -0.44 11.13
CA ASP A 56 4.18 0.72 11.83
C ASP A 56 5.19 1.29 12.82
N TYR A 57 4.98 2.55 13.21
CA TYR A 57 5.82 3.24 14.20
C TYR A 57 4.95 3.87 15.28
N ALA A 58 5.13 3.38 16.48
CA ALA A 58 4.42 3.89 17.66
C ALA A 58 5.31 3.83 18.91
N ASN A 59 5.13 4.77 19.83
CA ASN A 59 5.83 4.81 21.12
C ASN A 59 7.37 4.71 21.00
N GLY A 60 7.95 5.26 19.91
CA GLY A 60 9.39 5.23 19.69
C GLY A 60 9.93 3.88 19.20
N LYS A 61 9.07 2.94 18.81
CA LYS A 61 9.43 1.61 18.29
C LYS A 61 8.80 1.37 16.94
N PHE A 62 9.46 0.58 16.12
CA PHE A 62 8.90 0.03 14.89
C PHE A 62 8.35 -1.37 15.13
N TYR A 63 7.27 -1.68 14.46
CA TYR A 63 6.63 -2.99 14.48
C TYR A 63 6.52 -3.49 13.04
N LEU A 64 7.06 -4.68 12.77
CA LEU A 64 7.08 -5.30 11.45
C LEU A 64 6.31 -6.61 11.50
N ILE A 65 5.28 -6.74 10.68
CA ILE A 65 4.49 -7.97 10.63
C ILE A 65 5.04 -8.90 9.56
N SER A 66 5.00 -10.22 9.85
CA SER A 66 5.43 -11.25 8.91
C SER A 66 4.21 -12.02 8.39
N ASP A 67 4.15 -12.20 7.06
CA ASP A 67 3.11 -12.92 6.32
C ASP A 67 3.13 -14.45 6.49
N GLN A 68 4.12 -14.98 7.21
CA GLN A 68 4.25 -16.41 7.39
C GLN A 68 3.05 -17.02 8.15
N ALA A 69 2.02 -17.44 7.43
CA ALA A 69 0.76 -17.93 7.99
C ALA A 69 0.91 -19.12 8.96
N SER A 70 1.97 -19.94 8.83
CA SER A 70 2.28 -21.03 9.76
C SER A 70 2.87 -20.57 11.10
N ASN A 71 3.41 -19.36 11.15
CA ASN A 71 4.00 -18.75 12.33
C ASN A 71 3.78 -17.22 12.33
N PRO A 72 2.52 -16.76 12.45
CA PRO A 72 2.18 -15.35 12.38
C PRO A 72 2.76 -14.58 13.56
N ARG A 73 3.44 -13.47 13.28
CA ARG A 73 4.20 -12.73 14.29
C ARG A 73 4.44 -11.27 13.91
N ILE A 74 4.72 -10.47 14.93
CA ILE A 74 5.16 -9.08 14.81
C ILE A 74 6.55 -9.00 15.47
N TYR A 75 7.52 -8.41 14.77
CA TYR A 75 8.80 -8.03 15.36
C TYR A 75 8.74 -6.60 15.85
N GLN A 76 9.22 -6.35 17.06
CA GLN A 76 9.53 -5.01 17.53
C GLN A 76 10.97 -4.67 17.21
N ALA A 77 11.22 -3.49 16.69
CA ALA A 77 12.56 -3.08 16.28
C ALA A 77 12.90 -1.64 16.67
N ASP A 78 14.19 -1.40 16.90
CA ASP A 78 14.79 -0.08 16.91
C ASP A 78 15.46 0.16 15.56
N ILE A 79 14.99 1.15 14.80
CA ILE A 79 15.64 1.62 13.58
C ILE A 79 16.30 2.94 13.89
N LYS A 80 17.64 2.96 13.83
CA LYS A 80 18.42 4.16 14.10
C LYS A 80 18.58 4.99 12.83
N LEU A 81 18.02 6.19 12.84
CA LEU A 81 18.17 7.18 11.78
C LEU A 81 19.20 8.24 12.21
N ALA A 82 20.15 8.57 11.34
CA ALA A 82 21.07 9.69 11.53
C ALA A 82 21.60 10.17 10.18
N ASN A 83 21.84 11.45 10.01
CA ASN A 83 22.35 12.04 8.77
C ASN A 83 21.53 11.67 7.53
N SER A 84 20.21 11.60 7.66
CA SER A 84 19.26 11.16 6.62
C SER A 84 19.53 9.74 6.09
N LYS A 85 20.03 8.85 6.97
CA LYS A 85 20.34 7.44 6.65
C LYS A 85 19.78 6.50 7.71
N ILE A 86 19.56 5.25 7.32
CA ILE A 86 19.32 4.14 8.24
C ILE A 86 20.69 3.57 8.65
N GLU A 87 21.14 3.87 9.87
CA GLU A 87 22.44 3.38 10.35
C GLU A 87 22.37 1.91 10.79
N ASN A 88 21.26 1.50 11.37
CA ASN A 88 21.09 0.16 11.92
C ASN A 88 19.63 -0.18 12.15
N ILE A 89 19.33 -1.49 12.14
CA ILE A 89 18.11 -2.08 12.68
C ILE A 89 18.50 -3.11 13.76
N ALA A 90 17.81 -3.06 14.88
CA ALA A 90 17.93 -4.05 15.95
C ALA A 90 16.55 -4.57 16.31
N ILE A 91 16.30 -5.85 16.10
CA ILE A 91 15.08 -6.51 16.60
C ILE A 91 15.19 -6.62 18.11
N THR A 92 14.19 -6.14 18.84
CA THR A 92 14.22 -6.05 20.30
C THR A 92 13.22 -6.95 20.98
N ASP A 93 12.17 -7.39 20.25
CA ASP A 93 11.14 -8.28 20.80
C ASP A 93 10.41 -9.03 19.68
N LEU A 94 9.74 -10.14 20.04
CA LEU A 94 8.93 -10.99 19.17
C LEU A 94 7.56 -11.25 19.79
N ILE A 95 6.51 -10.71 19.15
CA ILE A 95 5.12 -10.89 19.56
C ILE A 95 4.49 -11.95 18.64
N LYS A 96 4.24 -13.15 19.17
CA LYS A 96 3.58 -14.23 18.41
C LYS A 96 2.08 -14.02 18.42
N ILE A 97 1.47 -14.02 17.23
CA ILE A 97 0.01 -13.89 17.15
C ILE A 97 -0.64 -15.21 17.52
N SER A 98 -1.43 -15.17 18.59
CA SER A 98 -2.15 -16.32 19.11
C SER A 98 -3.65 -16.23 18.86
N ARG A 99 -4.27 -17.39 18.65
CA ARG A 99 -5.69 -17.53 18.33
C ARG A 99 -6.41 -18.27 19.48
N PRO A 100 -7.29 -17.61 20.23
CA PRO A 100 -8.26 -18.31 21.09
C PRO A 100 -9.09 -19.34 20.32
N GLU A 101 -9.75 -20.24 21.03
CA GLU A 101 -10.49 -21.37 20.43
C GLU A 101 -11.49 -20.90 19.35
N GLU A 102 -12.15 -19.76 19.59
CA GLU A 102 -13.13 -19.18 18.64
C GLU A 102 -12.50 -18.80 17.27
N TYR A 103 -11.20 -18.46 17.25
CA TYR A 103 -10.44 -18.11 16.04
C TYR A 103 -9.52 -19.25 15.56
N SER A 104 -9.60 -20.45 16.15
CA SER A 104 -8.68 -21.56 15.86
C SER A 104 -8.68 -22.01 14.39
N LYS A 105 -9.76 -21.74 13.65
CA LYS A 105 -9.92 -22.10 12.24
C LYS A 105 -9.58 -20.95 11.27
N VAL A 106 -9.25 -19.78 11.80
CA VAL A 106 -8.89 -18.64 10.96
C VAL A 106 -7.49 -18.84 10.39
N VAL A 107 -7.34 -18.65 9.09
CA VAL A 107 -6.02 -18.56 8.44
C VAL A 107 -5.55 -17.13 8.58
N LEU A 108 -4.36 -16.95 9.12
CA LEU A 108 -3.73 -15.64 9.29
C LEU A 108 -2.61 -15.48 8.24
N ASP A 109 -3.02 -15.07 7.06
CA ASP A 109 -2.14 -14.58 6.01
C ASP A 109 -2.07 -13.07 6.20
N LEU A 110 -1.06 -12.61 6.99
CA LEU A 110 -1.04 -11.26 7.55
C LEU A 110 -0.34 -10.29 6.62
N GLU A 111 -1.06 -9.22 6.22
CA GLU A 111 -0.57 -8.27 5.22
C GLU A 111 -0.32 -6.86 5.75
N GLY A 112 -0.95 -6.49 6.83
CA GLY A 112 -0.75 -5.15 7.40
C GLY A 112 -1.05 -5.06 8.88
N LEU A 113 -0.47 -4.06 9.52
CA LEU A 113 -0.70 -3.77 10.94
C LEU A 113 -0.74 -2.27 11.21
N ARG A 114 -1.48 -1.89 12.28
CA ARG A 114 -1.37 -0.57 12.94
C ARG A 114 -1.45 -0.75 14.44
N TYR A 115 -0.62 -0.03 15.16
CA TYR A 115 -0.70 0.06 16.60
C TYR A 115 -2.03 0.67 17.01
N ASP A 116 -2.68 0.05 18.00
CA ASP A 116 -3.94 0.50 18.57
C ASP A 116 -3.72 1.01 20.00
N PRO A 117 -3.71 2.33 20.21
CA PRO A 117 -3.46 2.92 21.53
C PRO A 117 -4.59 2.65 22.53
N ARG A 118 -5.77 2.16 22.10
CA ARG A 118 -6.92 1.91 22.96
C ARG A 118 -6.68 0.73 23.91
N ASN A 119 -5.96 -0.28 23.46
CA ASN A 119 -5.64 -1.49 24.20
C ASN A 119 -4.13 -1.81 24.24
N ASN A 120 -3.29 -0.90 23.75
CA ASN A 120 -1.84 -1.09 23.57
C ASN A 120 -1.47 -2.31 22.72
N GLY A 121 -2.38 -2.76 21.86
CA GLY A 121 -2.18 -3.90 20.96
C GLY A 121 -2.09 -3.46 19.49
N PHE A 122 -2.57 -4.30 18.60
CA PHE A 122 -2.52 -4.03 17.17
C PHE A 122 -3.85 -4.30 16.49
N LEU A 123 -4.14 -3.53 15.46
CA LEU A 123 -5.07 -3.88 14.41
C LEU A 123 -4.26 -4.55 13.30
N ILE A 124 -4.62 -5.77 12.94
CA ILE A 124 -3.98 -6.54 11.87
C ILE A 124 -5.01 -6.94 10.82
N VAL A 125 -4.58 -6.98 9.57
CA VAL A 125 -5.39 -7.45 8.46
C VAL A 125 -4.83 -8.75 7.91
N SER A 126 -5.74 -9.60 7.44
CA SER A 126 -5.41 -10.89 6.84
C SER A 126 -6.23 -11.12 5.59
N GLU A 127 -5.60 -11.66 4.54
CA GLU A 127 -6.28 -12.09 3.32
C GLU A 127 -7.18 -13.31 3.53
N GLY A 128 -6.96 -14.07 4.59
CA GLY A 128 -7.62 -15.37 4.78
C GLY A 128 -7.17 -16.40 3.75
N LEU A 129 -8.09 -17.28 3.32
CA LEU A 129 -7.83 -18.27 2.28
C LEU A 129 -9.08 -18.45 1.42
N ILE A 130 -9.29 -17.53 0.50
CA ILE A 130 -10.54 -17.43 -0.30
C ILE A 130 -10.82 -18.71 -1.08
N SER A 131 -9.78 -19.36 -1.64
CA SER A 131 -9.92 -20.63 -2.38
C SER A 131 -10.53 -21.74 -1.56
N ASP A 132 -10.28 -21.78 -0.26
CA ASP A 132 -10.73 -22.83 0.66
C ASP A 132 -11.93 -22.37 1.51
N GLY A 133 -12.48 -21.20 1.21
CA GLY A 133 -13.65 -20.65 1.88
C GLY A 133 -13.34 -19.93 3.20
N GLY A 134 -12.07 -19.60 3.46
CA GLY A 134 -11.63 -18.73 4.56
C GLY A 134 -11.84 -17.26 4.20
N ASP A 135 -12.59 -16.56 5.04
CA ASP A 135 -12.84 -15.12 4.85
C ASP A 135 -11.60 -14.30 5.20
N PRO A 136 -11.38 -13.14 4.54
CA PRO A 136 -10.41 -12.16 5.00
C PRO A 136 -10.88 -11.57 6.33
N GLY A 137 -9.97 -10.99 7.09
CA GLY A 137 -10.31 -10.48 8.40
C GLY A 137 -9.54 -9.25 8.83
N ILE A 138 -10.13 -8.54 9.77
CA ILE A 138 -9.51 -7.47 10.54
C ILE A 138 -9.61 -7.89 12.00
N TYR A 139 -8.48 -7.98 12.67
CA TYR A 139 -8.41 -8.47 14.04
C TYR A 139 -7.76 -7.44 14.95
N GLU A 140 -8.28 -7.36 16.16
CA GLU A 140 -7.68 -6.63 17.27
C GLU A 140 -6.89 -7.60 18.13
N THR A 141 -5.64 -7.25 18.49
CA THR A 141 -4.84 -8.02 19.44
C THR A 141 -4.60 -7.23 20.73
N ASN A 142 -4.26 -7.94 21.79
CA ASN A 142 -3.67 -7.33 22.98
C ASN A 142 -2.14 -7.16 22.83
N THR A 143 -1.45 -6.69 23.85
CA THR A 143 0.00 -6.50 23.88
C THR A 143 0.80 -7.79 23.70
N GLU A 144 0.24 -8.90 24.11
CA GLU A 144 0.84 -10.23 24.03
C GLU A 144 0.62 -10.90 22.67
N GLY A 145 -0.12 -10.24 21.77
CA GLY A 145 -0.43 -10.74 20.43
C GLY A 145 -1.62 -11.71 20.38
N GLU A 146 -2.40 -11.84 21.46
CA GLU A 146 -3.63 -12.64 21.42
C GLU A 146 -4.74 -11.88 20.73
N ILE A 147 -5.43 -12.52 19.77
CA ILE A 147 -6.61 -11.96 19.13
C ILE A 147 -7.74 -11.87 20.15
N ILE A 148 -8.22 -10.66 20.38
CA ILE A 148 -9.28 -10.36 21.36
C ILE A 148 -10.61 -10.02 20.69
N ARG A 149 -10.59 -9.67 19.37
CA ARG A 149 -11.78 -9.28 18.63
C ARG A 149 -11.55 -9.38 17.12
N SER A 150 -12.63 -9.69 16.38
CA SER A 150 -12.70 -9.53 14.94
C SER A 150 -13.70 -8.47 14.53
N TYR A 151 -13.47 -7.80 13.40
CA TYR A 151 -14.39 -6.82 12.85
C TYR A 151 -15.42 -7.47 11.92
N SER A 152 -16.60 -6.86 11.83
CA SER A 152 -17.67 -7.32 10.95
C SER A 152 -17.41 -6.83 9.51
N ILE A 153 -16.96 -7.72 8.66
CA ILE A 153 -16.71 -7.40 7.26
C ILE A 153 -18.01 -7.38 6.44
N PRO A 154 -18.19 -6.45 5.48
CA PRO A 154 -19.31 -6.46 4.54
C PRO A 154 -19.42 -7.79 3.78
N GLU A 155 -20.64 -8.22 3.49
CA GLU A 155 -20.93 -9.50 2.81
C GLU A 155 -20.15 -9.67 1.49
N HIS A 156 -19.92 -8.60 0.74
CA HIS A 156 -19.20 -8.65 -0.53
C HIS A 156 -17.71 -9.00 -0.40
N PHE A 157 -17.15 -9.00 0.81
CA PHE A 157 -15.80 -9.50 1.08
C PHE A 157 -15.76 -10.95 1.55
N GLN A 158 -16.92 -11.57 1.82
CA GLN A 158 -16.95 -12.97 2.26
C GLN A 158 -16.64 -13.93 1.11
N SER A 159 -15.81 -14.92 1.37
CA SER A 159 -15.35 -15.93 0.39
C SER A 159 -16.48 -16.70 -0.29
N LYS A 160 -17.60 -16.89 0.42
CA LYS A 160 -18.80 -17.58 -0.07
C LYS A 160 -19.78 -16.68 -0.81
N ASN A 161 -19.55 -15.36 -0.83
CA ASN A 161 -20.43 -14.42 -1.51
C ASN A 161 -20.21 -14.45 -3.02
N ASP A 162 -21.25 -14.19 -3.79
CA ASP A 162 -21.19 -14.12 -5.26
C ASP A 162 -20.28 -13.00 -5.79
N GLN A 163 -20.05 -11.94 -5.02
CA GLN A 163 -19.16 -10.83 -5.35
C GLN A 163 -17.72 -11.10 -4.98
N LYS A 164 -17.46 -12.06 -4.17
CA LYS A 164 -16.26 -12.46 -3.45
C LYS A 164 -14.95 -11.80 -3.90
N PRO A 165 -14.02 -11.62 -2.98
CA PRO A 165 -12.67 -11.17 -3.31
C PRO A 165 -11.94 -12.23 -4.14
N ARG A 166 -10.87 -11.81 -4.80
CA ARG A 166 -9.97 -12.73 -5.48
C ARG A 166 -9.04 -13.39 -4.48
N ASN A 167 -8.73 -14.65 -4.70
CA ASN A 167 -7.69 -15.29 -3.90
C ASN A 167 -6.36 -14.55 -4.09
N ASN A 168 -5.64 -14.27 -3.02
CA ASN A 168 -4.43 -13.44 -3.02
C ASN A 168 -4.71 -12.09 -3.70
N GLY A 169 -5.37 -11.22 -3.04
CA GLY A 169 -5.78 -9.91 -3.57
C GLY A 169 -6.90 -9.27 -2.77
N VAL A 170 -6.89 -9.46 -1.44
CA VAL A 170 -7.94 -9.01 -0.54
C VAL A 170 -7.45 -7.86 0.34
N PHE A 171 -7.44 -8.02 1.66
CA PHE A 171 -7.05 -6.98 2.60
C PHE A 171 -5.53 -6.91 2.72
N GLU A 172 -4.95 -5.86 2.15
CA GLU A 172 -3.52 -5.57 2.15
C GLU A 172 -3.24 -4.35 3.05
N GLY A 173 -3.41 -3.16 2.52
CA GLY A 173 -3.10 -1.92 3.20
C GLY A 173 -4.08 -1.54 4.29
N ILE A 174 -3.56 -1.05 5.42
CA ILE A 174 -4.34 -0.57 6.57
C ILE A 174 -3.78 0.74 7.09
N THR A 175 -4.65 1.69 7.46
CA THR A 175 -4.24 2.94 8.13
C THR A 175 -5.24 3.37 9.18
N ASN A 176 -4.73 3.83 10.34
CA ASN A 176 -5.57 4.54 11.30
C ASN A 176 -6.11 5.84 10.68
N THR A 177 -7.34 6.21 11.03
CA THR A 177 -7.86 7.52 10.63
C THR A 177 -7.19 8.63 11.43
N VAL A 178 -7.04 9.82 10.82
CA VAL A 178 -6.42 10.97 11.49
C VAL A 178 -7.21 11.44 12.73
N ASP A 179 -8.52 11.17 12.78
CA ASP A 179 -9.37 11.43 13.93
C ASP A 179 -9.24 10.38 15.05
N GLY A 180 -8.52 9.28 14.80
CA GLY A 180 -8.34 8.16 15.74
C GLY A 180 -9.59 7.32 16.03
N LEU A 181 -10.71 7.56 15.31
CA LEU A 181 -11.99 6.89 15.56
C LEU A 181 -12.27 5.72 14.62
N GLY A 182 -11.38 5.48 13.67
CA GLY A 182 -11.55 4.44 12.67
C GLY A 182 -10.26 3.93 12.08
N VAL A 183 -10.42 2.97 11.20
CA VAL A 183 -9.34 2.41 10.39
C VAL A 183 -9.83 2.25 8.95
N TRP A 184 -9.00 2.60 7.98
CA TRP A 184 -9.23 2.32 6.58
C TRP A 184 -8.46 1.06 6.18
N VAL A 185 -9.11 0.20 5.40
CA VAL A 185 -8.53 -1.03 4.86
C VAL A 185 -8.77 -1.08 3.35
N ALA A 186 -7.72 -1.36 2.60
CA ALA A 186 -7.75 -1.47 1.15
C ALA A 186 -7.80 -2.94 0.71
N THR A 187 -8.53 -3.23 -0.37
CA THR A 187 -8.33 -4.49 -1.10
C THR A 187 -7.24 -4.28 -2.16
N GLU A 188 -6.31 -5.23 -2.27
CA GLU A 188 -5.26 -5.22 -3.31
C GLU A 188 -5.89 -5.14 -4.69
N LEU A 189 -6.82 -6.05 -4.96
CA LEU A 189 -7.45 -6.22 -6.26
C LEU A 189 -8.94 -5.92 -6.26
N PRO A 190 -9.52 -5.61 -7.42
CA PRO A 190 -10.97 -5.54 -7.58
C PRO A 190 -11.66 -6.85 -7.21
N LEU A 191 -12.82 -6.80 -6.57
CA LEU A 191 -13.65 -7.99 -6.42
C LEU A 191 -13.98 -8.61 -7.79
N GLU A 192 -14.21 -9.93 -7.85
CA GLU A 192 -14.37 -10.66 -9.12
C GLU A 192 -15.46 -10.09 -10.02
N LYS A 193 -16.54 -9.60 -9.43
CA LYS A 193 -17.69 -9.06 -10.19
C LYS A 193 -17.76 -7.54 -10.25
N ASP A 194 -16.82 -6.83 -9.63
CA ASP A 194 -16.74 -5.37 -9.72
C ASP A 194 -16.09 -4.94 -11.03
N SER A 195 -14.88 -5.45 -11.29
CA SER A 195 -14.12 -5.14 -12.51
C SER A 195 -13.04 -6.18 -12.81
N SER A 196 -12.41 -6.07 -13.97
CA SER A 196 -11.26 -6.92 -14.29
C SER A 196 -10.04 -6.54 -13.46
N LYS A 197 -9.11 -7.50 -13.28
CA LYS A 197 -7.73 -7.17 -12.84
C LYS A 197 -7.09 -6.15 -13.79
N PRO A 198 -6.13 -5.34 -13.31
CA PRO A 198 -5.33 -4.47 -14.16
C PRO A 198 -4.73 -5.20 -15.34
N LYS A 199 -4.66 -4.50 -16.48
CA LYS A 199 -4.12 -5.01 -17.75
C LYS A 199 -3.00 -4.09 -18.22
N ILE A 200 -2.24 -4.53 -19.25
CA ILE A 200 -1.19 -3.71 -19.87
C ILE A 200 -1.79 -2.47 -20.53
N PHE A 201 -2.99 -2.59 -21.08
CA PHE A 201 -3.73 -1.47 -21.64
C PHE A 201 -4.67 -0.86 -20.59
N PRO A 202 -4.99 0.45 -20.69
CA PRO A 202 -5.94 1.08 -19.78
C PRO A 202 -7.21 0.25 -19.65
N SER A 203 -7.54 -0.11 -18.42
CA SER A 203 -8.74 -0.90 -18.08
C SER A 203 -9.41 -0.30 -16.88
N ARG A 204 -10.74 -0.47 -16.79
CA ARG A 204 -11.47 -0.13 -15.58
C ARG A 204 -11.18 -1.20 -14.53
N SER A 205 -10.17 -0.95 -13.70
CA SER A 205 -9.80 -1.81 -12.58
C SER A 205 -9.94 -0.99 -11.30
N HIS A 206 -10.96 -1.30 -10.51
CA HIS A 206 -11.38 -0.49 -9.38
C HIS A 206 -11.37 -1.32 -8.11
N SER A 207 -10.50 -0.96 -7.17
CA SER A 207 -10.44 -1.56 -5.85
C SER A 207 -11.25 -0.78 -4.84
N ARG A 208 -11.54 -1.36 -3.68
CA ARG A 208 -12.34 -0.76 -2.62
C ARG A 208 -11.46 -0.43 -1.42
N ILE A 209 -11.63 0.76 -0.86
CA ILE A 209 -11.02 1.18 0.41
C ILE A 209 -12.16 1.48 1.38
N THR A 210 -12.20 0.73 2.49
CA THR A 210 -13.34 0.69 3.43
C THR A 210 -12.93 1.20 4.79
N LYS A 211 -13.71 2.13 5.35
CA LYS A 211 -13.56 2.65 6.72
C LYS A 211 -14.36 1.80 7.69
N PHE A 212 -13.71 1.37 8.75
CA PHE A 212 -14.33 0.70 9.89
C PHE A 212 -14.26 1.61 11.11
N ASN A 213 -15.31 1.61 11.90
CA ASN A 213 -15.31 2.25 13.21
C ASN A 213 -14.64 1.34 14.22
N THR A 214 -13.62 1.83 14.92
CA THR A 214 -12.81 1.01 15.84
C THR A 214 -13.54 0.64 17.13
N GLU A 215 -14.53 1.41 17.56
CA GLU A 215 -15.35 1.07 18.75
C GLU A 215 -16.33 -0.07 18.43
N THR A 216 -17.03 0.01 17.32
CA THR A 216 -18.09 -0.97 16.96
C THR A 216 -17.58 -2.15 16.13
N GLY A 217 -16.43 -2.02 15.44
CA GLY A 217 -15.90 -3.00 14.49
C GLY A 217 -16.72 -3.10 13.19
N ASN A 218 -17.61 -2.14 12.91
CA ASN A 218 -18.47 -2.16 11.72
C ASN A 218 -17.93 -1.25 10.62
N ALA A 219 -18.11 -1.66 9.37
CA ALA A 219 -17.85 -0.80 8.23
C ALA A 219 -18.83 0.38 8.21
N ILE A 220 -18.33 1.61 8.01
CA ILE A 220 -19.13 2.84 8.06
C ILE A 220 -19.06 3.67 6.79
N SER A 221 -18.01 3.49 5.99
CA SER A 221 -17.86 4.17 4.69
C SER A 221 -16.98 3.34 3.76
N GLN A 222 -17.09 3.59 2.46
CA GLN A 222 -16.26 2.93 1.46
C GLN A 222 -16.14 3.84 0.23
N PHE A 223 -14.94 3.96 -0.31
CA PHE A 223 -14.76 4.61 -1.61
C PHE A 223 -14.04 3.70 -2.60
N VAL A 224 -14.10 4.11 -3.87
CA VAL A 224 -13.50 3.35 -4.97
C VAL A 224 -12.22 4.01 -5.42
N TYR A 225 -11.17 3.21 -5.51
CA TYR A 225 -9.85 3.59 -5.98
C TYR A 225 -9.58 3.02 -7.39
N PRO A 226 -9.20 3.85 -8.38
CA PRO A 226 -8.86 3.38 -9.72
C PRO A 226 -7.40 2.93 -9.78
N LEU A 227 -7.15 1.63 -9.99
CA LEU A 227 -5.80 1.07 -10.14
C LEU A 227 -5.17 1.48 -11.46
N GLU A 228 -3.82 1.61 -11.45
CA GLU A 228 -3.02 1.70 -12.68
C GLU A 228 -3.05 0.39 -13.49
N GLY A 229 -2.56 0.44 -14.71
CA GLY A 229 -2.28 -0.74 -15.52
C GLY A 229 -0.98 -1.44 -15.10
N ILE A 230 -0.71 -2.58 -15.74
CA ILE A 230 0.56 -3.32 -15.60
C ILE A 230 1.70 -2.47 -16.13
N ALA A 231 2.77 -2.33 -15.36
CA ALA A 231 3.88 -1.43 -15.67
C ALA A 231 4.85 -1.98 -16.74
N LYS A 232 5.06 -3.31 -16.77
CA LYS A 232 5.96 -3.99 -17.71
C LYS A 232 5.24 -5.13 -18.42
N LEU A 233 5.50 -5.34 -19.72
CA LEU A 233 4.97 -6.51 -20.45
C LEU A 233 5.58 -7.79 -19.88
N PRO A 234 4.78 -8.73 -19.33
CA PRO A 234 5.34 -9.95 -18.75
C PRO A 234 5.91 -10.88 -19.84
N ILE A 235 7.08 -11.46 -19.57
CA ILE A 235 7.69 -12.45 -20.47
C ILE A 235 6.99 -13.80 -20.27
N ASN A 236 6.63 -14.16 -19.04
CA ASN A 236 6.03 -15.43 -18.68
C ASN A 236 4.51 -15.34 -18.45
N TYR A 237 3.82 -14.47 -19.18
CA TYR A 237 2.34 -14.32 -19.23
C TYR A 237 1.66 -13.97 -17.90
N PHE A 238 2.39 -13.86 -16.78
CA PHE A 238 1.82 -13.47 -15.51
C PHE A 238 2.24 -12.03 -15.15
N ALA A 239 1.26 -11.22 -14.82
CA ALA A 239 1.48 -9.89 -14.26
C ALA A 239 0.31 -9.49 -13.35
N LEU A 240 0.62 -8.68 -12.36
CA LEU A 240 -0.32 -8.12 -11.40
C LEU A 240 -0.03 -6.63 -11.21
N ASN A 241 -1.01 -5.86 -10.80
CA ASN A 241 -0.85 -4.56 -10.17
C ASN A 241 -1.94 -4.41 -9.12
N GLY A 242 -1.59 -4.00 -7.92
CA GLY A 242 -2.50 -3.87 -6.81
C GLY A 242 -2.07 -2.79 -5.82
N ILE A 243 -2.94 -2.49 -4.86
CA ILE A 243 -2.61 -1.69 -3.69
C ILE A 243 -1.89 -2.60 -2.71
N THR A 244 -0.72 -2.18 -2.23
CA THR A 244 -0.01 -2.91 -1.17
C THR A 244 -0.10 -2.18 0.16
N GLU A 245 -0.18 -0.84 0.17
CA GLU A 245 -0.31 -0.11 1.43
C GLU A 245 -1.02 1.23 1.25
N ILE A 246 -1.63 1.71 2.33
CA ILE A 246 -2.29 3.02 2.40
C ILE A 246 -1.93 3.75 3.69
N LEU A 247 -1.79 5.09 3.63
CA LEU A 247 -1.66 5.94 4.81
C LEU A 247 -2.57 7.17 4.69
N GLU A 248 -3.51 7.35 5.60
CA GLU A 248 -4.25 8.61 5.70
C GLU A 248 -3.38 9.67 6.37
N TYR A 249 -3.04 10.74 5.67
CA TYR A 249 -2.21 11.83 6.18
C TYR A 249 -3.00 13.09 6.54
N ALA A 250 -4.21 13.23 5.99
CA ALA A 250 -5.21 14.22 6.34
C ALA A 250 -6.60 13.62 6.07
N GLU A 251 -7.67 14.21 6.58
CA GLU A 251 -9.02 13.68 6.43
C GLU A 251 -9.37 13.43 4.94
N ASN A 252 -9.66 12.17 4.59
CA ASN A 252 -9.93 11.70 3.23
C ASN A 252 -8.78 11.95 2.23
N ARG A 253 -7.55 12.12 2.71
CA ARG A 253 -6.33 12.27 1.91
C ARG A 253 -5.35 11.16 2.25
N PHE A 254 -4.85 10.47 1.23
CA PHE A 254 -4.07 9.25 1.42
C PHE A 254 -2.80 9.26 0.58
N LEU A 255 -1.75 8.66 1.12
CA LEU A 255 -0.73 8.03 0.32
C LEU A 255 -1.22 6.62 -0.01
N VAL A 256 -1.20 6.26 -1.28
CA VAL A 256 -1.53 4.90 -1.73
C VAL A 256 -0.36 4.34 -2.51
N MET A 257 0.15 3.20 -2.08
CA MET A 257 1.23 2.49 -2.76
C MET A 257 0.64 1.41 -3.66
N GLU A 258 1.03 1.44 -4.93
CA GLU A 258 0.73 0.39 -5.91
C GLU A 258 2.02 -0.33 -6.30
N ARG A 259 1.97 -1.65 -6.29
CA ARG A 259 3.03 -2.52 -6.79
C ARG A 259 2.55 -3.28 -8.02
N SER A 260 3.29 -3.12 -9.11
CA SER A 260 3.09 -3.90 -10.33
C SER A 260 4.21 -4.93 -10.46
N TYR A 261 3.86 -6.21 -10.49
CA TYR A 261 4.77 -7.30 -10.76
C TYR A 261 4.57 -7.85 -12.18
N SER A 262 5.66 -8.17 -12.86
CA SER A 262 5.65 -8.80 -14.18
C SER A 262 6.66 -9.94 -14.23
N ALA A 263 6.19 -11.15 -14.50
CA ALA A 263 7.03 -12.34 -14.51
C ALA A 263 8.00 -12.39 -15.69
N GLY A 264 9.17 -12.99 -15.44
CA GLY A 264 10.24 -13.18 -16.43
C GLY A 264 11.40 -12.21 -16.33
N TYR A 265 11.38 -11.30 -15.36
CA TYR A 265 12.46 -10.31 -15.13
C TYR A 265 13.36 -10.64 -13.92
N GLY A 266 13.20 -11.84 -13.30
CA GLY A 266 13.91 -12.17 -12.08
C GLY A 266 13.61 -11.16 -10.96
N SER A 267 14.65 -10.70 -10.28
CA SER A 267 14.54 -9.70 -9.19
C SER A 267 14.09 -8.30 -9.63
N HIS A 268 14.02 -8.03 -10.94
CA HIS A 268 13.60 -6.74 -11.50
C HIS A 268 12.15 -6.75 -12.02
N GLY A 269 11.31 -7.68 -11.54
CA GLY A 269 9.90 -7.82 -11.95
C GLY A 269 8.99 -6.72 -11.42
N ASN A 270 9.33 -6.13 -10.29
CA ASN A 270 8.50 -5.14 -9.61
C ASN A 270 8.65 -3.72 -10.19
N THR A 271 7.61 -2.95 -10.00
CA THR A 271 7.56 -1.50 -10.19
C THR A 271 6.64 -0.94 -9.13
N VAL A 272 7.17 -0.12 -8.24
CA VAL A 272 6.42 0.46 -7.11
C VAL A 272 6.22 1.95 -7.34
N LYS A 273 5.01 2.43 -7.08
CA LYS A 273 4.59 3.82 -7.22
C LYS A 273 3.81 4.26 -5.99
N ILE A 274 3.98 5.52 -5.60
CA ILE A 274 3.18 6.14 -4.54
C ILE A 274 2.35 7.27 -5.14
N PHE A 275 1.07 7.29 -4.78
CA PHE A 275 0.10 8.28 -5.25
C PHE A 275 -0.41 9.12 -4.07
N ASP A 276 -0.57 10.42 -4.30
CA ASP A 276 -1.42 11.29 -3.49
C ASP A 276 -2.87 11.12 -3.94
N VAL A 277 -3.76 10.80 -3.01
CA VAL A 277 -5.14 10.43 -3.29
C VAL A 277 -6.11 11.31 -2.51
N ASP A 278 -7.07 11.90 -3.23
CA ASP A 278 -8.15 12.70 -2.69
C ASP A 278 -9.49 11.95 -2.81
N ALA A 279 -10.00 11.45 -1.70
CA ALA A 279 -11.28 10.77 -1.60
C ALA A 279 -12.45 11.70 -1.13
N SER A 280 -12.18 12.98 -0.86
CA SER A 280 -13.18 13.93 -0.29
C SER A 280 -14.46 14.05 -1.12
N LYS A 281 -14.39 13.81 -2.43
CA LYS A 281 -15.52 13.85 -3.37
C LYS A 281 -15.92 12.48 -3.90
N ALA A 282 -15.30 11.41 -3.41
CA ALA A 282 -15.65 10.06 -3.82
C ALA A 282 -17.03 9.66 -3.30
N THR A 283 -17.75 8.87 -4.09
CA THR A 283 -19.06 8.35 -3.67
C THR A 283 -18.88 7.27 -2.61
N ASN A 284 -19.65 7.37 -1.52
CA ASN A 284 -19.73 6.25 -0.57
C ASN A 284 -20.43 5.06 -1.21
N THR A 285 -19.70 3.98 -1.41
CA THR A 285 -20.17 2.75 -2.09
C THR A 285 -20.35 1.56 -1.15
N LEU A 286 -20.37 1.78 0.16
CA LEU A 286 -20.46 0.71 1.16
C LEU A 286 -21.67 -0.22 0.92
N ASN A 287 -22.79 0.33 0.52
CA ASN A 287 -24.03 -0.41 0.28
C ASN A 287 -24.14 -0.98 -1.15
N GLU A 288 -23.14 -0.73 -2.01
CA GLU A 288 -23.13 -1.22 -3.38
C GLU A 288 -22.60 -2.67 -3.40
N LYS A 289 -23.49 -3.62 -3.60
CA LYS A 289 -23.12 -5.04 -3.70
C LYS A 289 -22.14 -5.31 -4.84
N SER A 290 -22.25 -4.59 -5.95
CA SER A 290 -21.33 -4.65 -7.08
C SER A 290 -21.15 -3.28 -7.72
N LEU A 291 -19.87 -2.96 -8.03
CA LEU A 291 -19.53 -1.71 -8.71
C LEU A 291 -19.80 -1.75 -10.22
N ARG A 292 -20.10 -2.91 -10.79
CA ARG A 292 -20.21 -3.09 -12.25
C ARG A 292 -21.26 -2.21 -12.90
N LYS A 293 -22.40 -2.04 -12.23
CA LYS A 293 -23.54 -1.24 -12.71
C LYS A 293 -23.82 -0.01 -11.85
N ALA A 294 -23.10 0.17 -10.76
CA ALA A 294 -23.25 1.29 -9.86
C ALA A 294 -22.75 2.60 -10.53
N LYS A 295 -23.40 3.71 -10.18
CA LYS A 295 -22.94 5.05 -10.56
C LYS A 295 -22.17 5.63 -9.39
N TYR A 296 -20.90 5.90 -9.56
CA TYR A 296 -20.06 6.47 -8.52
C TYR A 296 -18.94 7.31 -9.11
N GLN A 297 -18.44 8.22 -8.30
CA GLN A 297 -17.22 8.97 -8.52
C GLN A 297 -16.10 8.28 -7.73
N THR A 298 -14.99 7.93 -8.40
CA THR A 298 -13.80 7.39 -7.76
C THR A 298 -13.03 8.48 -7.02
N ALA A 299 -12.17 8.11 -6.10
CA ALA A 299 -11.13 8.99 -5.61
C ALA A 299 -10.27 9.52 -6.77
N LYS A 300 -9.75 10.73 -6.63
CA LYS A 300 -8.74 11.29 -7.53
C LYS A 300 -7.36 10.88 -7.05
N LYS A 301 -6.46 10.58 -7.98
CA LYS A 301 -5.08 10.27 -7.64
C LYS A 301 -4.09 11.02 -8.52
N LYS A 302 -2.92 11.31 -7.96
CA LYS A 302 -1.78 11.93 -8.62
C LYS A 302 -0.52 11.14 -8.28
N LEU A 303 0.25 10.72 -9.26
CA LEU A 303 1.55 10.09 -9.03
C LEU A 303 2.50 11.12 -8.41
N ILE A 304 3.06 10.79 -7.24
CA ILE A 304 4.02 11.64 -6.53
C ILE A 304 5.41 11.01 -6.43
N PHE A 305 5.51 9.68 -6.51
CA PHE A 305 6.80 9.00 -6.53
C PHE A 305 6.76 7.71 -7.36
N ASN A 306 7.85 7.43 -8.08
CA ASN A 306 8.04 6.19 -8.81
C ASN A 306 9.45 5.68 -8.54
N PHE A 307 9.57 4.51 -7.93
CA PHE A 307 10.85 3.92 -7.54
C PHE A 307 11.81 3.72 -8.70
N LYS A 308 11.31 3.65 -9.93
CA LYS A 308 12.17 3.63 -11.11
C LYS A 308 13.09 4.85 -11.21
N SER A 309 12.73 5.99 -10.61
CA SER A 309 13.56 7.20 -10.65
C SER A 309 14.81 7.12 -9.77
N VAL A 310 14.87 6.15 -8.87
CA VAL A 310 15.97 5.92 -7.92
C VAL A 310 16.52 4.48 -8.01
N GLU A 311 16.11 3.71 -9.02
CA GLU A 311 16.48 2.30 -9.20
C GLU A 311 18.00 2.10 -9.20
N ASP A 312 18.76 3.04 -9.77
CA ASP A 312 20.23 3.05 -9.80
C ASP A 312 20.90 3.38 -8.46
N GLN A 313 20.13 3.84 -7.47
CA GLN A 313 20.60 4.11 -6.11
C GLN A 313 20.31 2.97 -5.15
N LEU A 314 19.50 1.98 -5.58
CA LEU A 314 19.14 0.82 -4.78
C LEU A 314 20.16 -0.31 -4.96
N THR A 315 20.27 -1.18 -3.98
CA THR A 315 21.13 -2.37 -4.00
C THR A 315 20.84 -3.22 -5.24
N ASP A 316 21.86 -3.42 -6.07
CA ASP A 316 21.79 -4.13 -7.36
C ASP A 316 20.71 -3.61 -8.35
N GLY A 317 20.25 -2.38 -8.17
CA GLY A 317 19.15 -1.81 -8.95
C GLY A 317 17.81 -2.53 -8.73
N ILE A 318 17.61 -3.17 -7.60
CA ILE A 318 16.41 -3.95 -7.30
C ILE A 318 15.37 -3.08 -6.59
N VAL A 319 14.24 -2.85 -7.23
CA VAL A 319 13.00 -2.45 -6.55
C VAL A 319 12.28 -3.74 -6.20
N ASP A 320 12.35 -4.14 -4.94
CA ASP A 320 11.77 -5.42 -4.54
C ASP A 320 10.26 -5.31 -4.21
N ASN A 321 9.74 -6.28 -3.55
CA ASN A 321 8.34 -6.45 -3.17
C ASN A 321 7.98 -5.50 -2.01
N ILE A 322 7.99 -4.18 -2.24
CA ILE A 322 7.68 -3.20 -1.21
C ILE A 322 6.18 -3.24 -0.92
N GLU A 323 5.82 -3.59 0.31
CA GLU A 323 4.43 -3.83 0.73
C GLU A 323 4.00 -2.97 1.90
N GLY A 324 4.87 -2.70 2.87
CA GLY A 324 4.54 -1.89 4.03
C GLY A 324 5.07 -0.46 3.96
N MET A 325 4.34 0.47 4.57
CA MET A 325 4.70 1.89 4.64
C MET A 325 4.16 2.50 5.94
N CYS A 326 4.97 3.25 6.67
CA CYS A 326 4.52 4.00 7.84
C CYS A 326 5.19 5.36 7.94
N PHE A 327 4.54 6.28 8.64
CA PHE A 327 5.21 7.49 9.10
C PHE A 327 6.19 7.14 10.23
N GLY A 328 7.42 7.59 10.10
CA GLY A 328 8.45 7.43 11.10
C GLY A 328 8.66 8.68 11.97
N PRO A 329 9.76 8.73 12.73
CA PRO A 329 10.15 9.90 13.51
C PRO A 329 10.49 11.09 12.64
N GLU A 330 10.52 12.26 13.26
CA GLU A 330 11.00 13.49 12.64
C GLU A 330 12.51 13.38 12.32
N LEU A 331 12.89 13.86 11.14
CA LEU A 331 14.26 13.95 10.69
C LEU A 331 14.96 15.19 11.31
N GLU A 332 16.29 15.23 11.27
CA GLU A 332 17.09 16.33 11.83
C GLU A 332 16.74 17.71 11.21
N ASN A 333 16.20 17.73 10.00
CA ASN A 333 15.76 18.97 9.33
C ASN A 333 14.32 19.39 9.67
N GLY A 334 13.63 18.67 10.58
CA GLY A 334 12.27 18.92 11.01
C GLY A 334 11.18 18.35 10.10
N ASN A 335 11.54 17.71 9.00
CA ASN A 335 10.58 17.02 8.14
C ASN A 335 10.28 15.62 8.69
N ARG A 336 9.13 15.09 8.35
CA ARG A 336 8.73 13.75 8.77
C ARG A 336 9.37 12.69 7.89
N SER A 337 9.82 11.59 8.48
CA SER A 337 10.26 10.42 7.72
C SER A 337 9.07 9.55 7.31
N LEU A 338 9.25 8.85 6.19
CA LEU A 338 8.40 7.78 5.73
C LEU A 338 9.29 6.55 5.57
N ILE A 339 8.94 5.46 6.24
CA ILE A 339 9.69 4.19 6.20
C ILE A 339 8.86 3.16 5.45
N LEU A 340 9.49 2.49 4.49
CA LEU A 340 8.88 1.41 3.74
C LEU A 340 9.67 0.12 3.99
N VAL A 341 8.97 -1.02 3.87
CA VAL A 341 9.57 -2.34 4.00
C VAL A 341 9.18 -3.21 2.80
N ALA A 342 10.14 -4.04 2.35
CA ALA A 342 9.90 -5.03 1.32
C ALA A 342 9.84 -6.43 1.92
N ASP A 343 8.90 -7.22 1.39
CA ASP A 343 8.79 -8.65 1.66
C ASP A 343 9.72 -9.45 0.75
N ASN A 344 10.58 -10.29 1.32
CA ASN A 344 11.44 -11.19 0.58
C ASN A 344 10.80 -12.55 0.27
N ASN A 345 9.52 -12.75 0.64
CA ASN A 345 8.74 -13.98 0.45
C ASN A 345 9.46 -15.25 0.97
N PHE A 346 10.46 -15.14 1.83
CA PHE A 346 11.37 -16.22 2.18
C PHE A 346 11.91 -16.98 0.94
N ASN A 347 12.07 -16.29 -0.19
CA ASN A 347 12.32 -16.87 -1.49
C ASN A 347 13.77 -17.40 -1.59
N SER A 348 13.91 -18.67 -1.89
CA SER A 348 15.21 -19.34 -2.07
C SER A 348 15.59 -19.52 -3.56
N PHE A 349 14.70 -19.20 -4.51
CA PHE A 349 14.92 -19.45 -5.93
C PHE A 349 15.35 -18.20 -6.70
N VAL A 350 14.79 -17.05 -6.33
CA VAL A 350 15.13 -15.75 -6.91
C VAL A 350 15.53 -14.84 -5.78
N ARG A 351 16.60 -14.07 -5.98
CA ARG A 351 17.06 -13.12 -4.97
C ARG A 351 15.99 -12.05 -4.76
N GLN A 352 15.47 -12.01 -3.54
CA GLN A 352 14.61 -10.96 -3.01
C GLN A 352 15.26 -10.37 -1.75
N LEU A 353 15.10 -9.08 -1.55
CA LEU A 353 15.78 -8.33 -0.51
C LEU A 353 14.79 -7.94 0.60
N ASN A 354 15.18 -8.08 1.85
CA ASN A 354 14.50 -7.40 2.95
C ASN A 354 14.93 -5.92 2.95
N GLN A 355 14.33 -5.10 2.10
CA GLN A 355 14.67 -3.69 2.00
C GLN A 355 13.90 -2.86 3.04
N LEU A 356 14.61 -1.99 3.74
CA LEU A 356 14.03 -0.82 4.40
C LEU A 356 14.39 0.40 3.58
N ILE A 357 13.39 1.20 3.22
CA ILE A 357 13.57 2.43 2.47
C ILE A 357 13.22 3.62 3.36
N LEU A 358 14.13 4.57 3.45
CA LEU A 358 13.91 5.85 4.11
C LEU A 358 13.57 6.91 3.08
N MET A 359 12.46 7.58 3.30
CA MET A 359 12.07 8.76 2.53
C MET A 359 11.78 9.93 3.46
N GLU A 360 11.90 11.12 2.93
CA GLU A 360 11.40 12.35 3.53
C GLU A 360 10.05 12.69 2.92
N ILE A 361 9.09 13.06 3.76
CA ILE A 361 7.79 13.56 3.32
C ILE A 361 7.57 15.00 3.73
N ASN A 362 7.20 15.83 2.77
CA ASN A 362 6.77 17.21 2.97
C ASN A 362 5.29 17.32 2.60
N ILE A 363 4.47 17.77 3.55
CA ILE A 363 3.04 18.03 3.36
C ILE A 363 2.87 19.53 3.53
N SER A 364 2.50 20.24 2.44
CA SER A 364 2.17 21.67 2.51
C SER A 364 0.80 21.87 3.13
N GLU A 365 0.67 22.81 4.06
CA GLU A 365 -0.61 23.19 4.69
C GLU A 365 -1.60 23.82 3.71
#